data_c5e38481444688ea9f35ecd15332dc19
#
_entry.id   c5e38481444688ea9f35ecd15332dc19
#
_cell.length_a   1.000
_cell.length_b   1.000
_cell.length_c   1.000
_cell.angle_alpha   90.00
_cell.angle_beta   90.00
_cell.angle_gamma   90.00
#
_symmetry.space_group_name_H-M   'P 1'
#
loop_
_entity.id
_entity.type
_entity.pdbx_description
1 polymer ?
#
loop_
_entity_poly.entity_id
_entity_poly.type
_entity_poly.pdbx_seq_one_letter_code
_entity_poly.pdbx_strand_id
1 'polypeptide(L)'
;KKFFNEAKGHMMTGIGYMLPLIIGASLVVAIPLIIALCTGVQSLDPYAKATGFYHTLWQIQQVGWAGIGLVNTVLAGFIAYSIAEKPAIGAGLIGGAIASNYQEGFLGAVIAGFLAGYTVRWCKKTFNLPESFQSMMPLVISPFFATAVIALVMGVILNTPLSMLNTALISWIRTMTKSGTNQVLLAIILGAMIGSDMGGPINKA
;
A
#
# COMPACT_ATOMS: atom_id res chain seq x y z
N LYS A 1 16.86 -17.61 -9.77
CA LYS A 1 17.48 -16.79 -8.69
C LYS A 1 17.56 -15.31 -9.04
N LYS A 2 18.00 -14.91 -10.27
CA LYS A 2 18.17 -13.49 -10.67
C LYS A 2 16.83 -12.72 -10.64
N PHE A 3 15.77 -13.26 -11.25
CA PHE A 3 14.43 -12.65 -11.25
C PHE A 3 13.86 -12.45 -9.83
N PHE A 4 14.04 -13.43 -8.96
CA PHE A 4 13.55 -13.33 -7.58
C PHE A 4 14.28 -12.23 -6.78
N ASN A 5 15.58 -12.08 -6.99
CA ASN A 5 16.35 -11.01 -6.35
C ASN A 5 15.99 -9.62 -6.90
N GLU A 6 15.70 -9.48 -8.19
CA GLU A 6 15.20 -8.25 -8.79
C GLU A 6 13.82 -7.89 -8.23
N ALA A 7 12.88 -8.86 -8.18
CA ALA A 7 11.56 -8.65 -7.63
C ALA A 7 11.61 -8.22 -6.15
N LYS A 8 12.48 -8.86 -5.34
CA LYS A 8 12.73 -8.47 -3.96
C LYS A 8 13.25 -7.01 -3.89
N GLY A 9 14.17 -6.62 -4.77
CA GLY A 9 14.69 -5.26 -4.82
C GLY A 9 13.60 -4.23 -5.10
N HIS A 10 12.72 -4.49 -6.08
CA HIS A 10 11.61 -3.61 -6.41
C HIS A 10 10.59 -3.50 -5.25
N MET A 11 10.27 -4.61 -4.59
CA MET A 11 9.41 -4.62 -3.42
C MET A 11 10.02 -3.82 -2.27
N MET A 12 11.31 -3.99 -1.99
CA MET A 12 12.02 -3.23 -0.94
C MET A 12 12.05 -1.73 -1.24
N THR A 13 12.13 -1.33 -2.51
CA THR A 13 12.00 0.08 -2.90
C THR A 13 10.63 0.63 -2.53
N GLY A 14 9.55 -0.07 -2.89
CA GLY A 14 8.19 0.33 -2.52
C GLY A 14 7.99 0.47 -1.01
N ILE A 15 8.47 -0.52 -0.24
CA ILE A 15 8.42 -0.50 1.23
C ILE A 15 9.23 0.68 1.78
N GLY A 16 10.41 0.96 1.22
CA GLY A 16 11.25 2.08 1.66
C GLY A 16 10.58 3.45 1.57
N TYR A 17 9.74 3.66 0.54
CA TYR A 17 8.95 4.89 0.40
C TYR A 17 7.65 4.87 1.24
N MET A 18 7.09 3.70 1.47
CA MET A 18 5.89 3.51 2.27
C MET A 18 6.14 3.76 3.78
N LEU A 19 7.30 3.34 4.31
CA LEU A 19 7.60 3.42 5.74
C LEU A 19 7.55 4.86 6.31
N PRO A 20 8.18 5.88 5.70
CA PRO A 20 8.08 7.26 6.20
C PRO A 20 6.64 7.78 6.21
N LEU A 21 5.83 7.39 5.22
CA LEU A 21 4.41 7.74 5.16
C LEU A 21 3.65 7.13 6.34
N ILE A 22 3.83 5.83 6.60
CA ILE A 22 3.18 5.15 7.74
C ILE A 22 3.58 5.79 9.05
N ILE A 23 4.87 6.01 9.27
CA ILE A 23 5.38 6.59 10.53
C ILE A 23 4.79 7.99 10.73
N GLY A 24 4.87 8.87 9.72
CA GLY A 24 4.34 10.22 9.79
C GLY A 24 2.83 10.26 10.04
N ALA A 25 2.07 9.50 9.25
CA ALA A 25 0.63 9.42 9.38
C ALA A 25 0.18 8.84 10.74
N SER A 26 0.86 7.79 11.22
CA SER A 26 0.56 7.17 12.51
C SER A 26 0.84 8.12 13.69
N LEU A 27 1.88 8.92 13.63
CA LEU A 27 2.15 9.94 14.65
C LEU A 27 1.06 11.03 14.66
N VAL A 28 0.58 11.45 13.47
CA VAL A 28 -0.51 12.41 13.35
C VAL A 28 -1.83 11.84 13.87
N VAL A 29 -2.05 10.53 13.81
CA VAL A 29 -3.19 9.87 14.47
C VAL A 29 -2.99 9.77 15.99
N ALA A 30 -1.79 9.39 16.42
CA ALA A 30 -1.52 9.04 17.83
C ALA A 30 -1.49 10.28 18.74
N ILE A 31 -0.86 11.37 18.32
CA ILE A 31 -0.68 12.57 19.15
C ILE A 31 -2.01 13.14 19.65
N PRO A 32 -3.02 13.42 18.78
CA PRO A 32 -4.33 13.89 19.25
C PRO A 32 -5.02 12.93 20.20
N LEU A 33 -4.90 11.61 19.95
CA LEU A 33 -5.50 10.60 20.80
C LEU A 33 -4.84 10.55 22.20
N ILE A 34 -3.51 10.67 22.26
CA ILE A 34 -2.78 10.73 23.53
C ILE A 34 -3.22 11.97 24.35
N ILE A 35 -3.34 13.14 23.70
CA ILE A 35 -3.82 14.36 24.35
C ILE A 35 -5.23 14.16 24.88
N ALA A 36 -6.13 13.55 24.11
CA ALA A 36 -7.49 13.24 24.53
C ALA A 36 -7.52 12.27 25.73
N LEU A 37 -6.70 11.22 25.70
CA LEU A 37 -6.58 10.26 26.81
C LEU A 37 -6.09 10.91 28.11
N CYS A 38 -5.14 11.83 28.04
CA CYS A 38 -4.66 12.59 29.20
C CYS A 38 -5.76 13.46 29.83
N THR A 39 -6.78 13.83 29.09
CA THR A 39 -7.94 14.59 29.56
C THR A 39 -9.17 13.73 29.88
N GLY A 40 -9.01 12.39 29.89
CA GLY A 40 -10.07 11.43 30.22
C GLY A 40 -10.99 11.05 29.05
N VAL A 41 -10.69 11.48 27.84
CA VAL A 41 -11.46 11.16 26.61
C VAL A 41 -10.85 9.94 25.94
N GLN A 42 -11.58 8.83 25.85
CA GLN A 42 -11.09 7.56 25.30
C GLN A 42 -11.16 7.49 23.77
N SER A 43 -12.04 8.26 23.13
CA SER A 43 -12.19 8.33 21.67
C SER A 43 -12.56 9.74 21.23
N LEU A 44 -12.05 10.15 20.08
CA LEU A 44 -12.38 11.43 19.47
C LEU A 44 -13.58 11.35 18.50
N ASP A 45 -14.07 10.16 18.16
CA ASP A 45 -15.18 9.98 17.21
C ASP A 45 -16.48 10.71 17.60
N PRO A 46 -16.88 10.76 18.90
CA PRO A 46 -18.07 11.52 19.32
C PRO A 46 -17.97 13.01 19.02
N TYR A 47 -16.75 13.54 18.87
CA TYR A 47 -16.49 14.96 18.62
C TYR A 47 -16.43 15.33 17.13
N ALA A 48 -16.73 14.40 16.23
CA ALA A 48 -16.73 14.63 14.77
C ALA A 48 -17.65 15.79 14.34
N LYS A 49 -18.79 15.96 15.04
CA LYS A 49 -19.78 17.03 14.76
C LYS A 49 -19.82 18.10 15.85
N ALA A 50 -18.93 18.04 16.84
CA ALA A 50 -18.84 19.03 17.91
C ALA A 50 -18.10 20.28 17.44
N THR A 51 -18.02 21.27 18.33
CA THR A 51 -17.18 22.46 18.16
C THR A 51 -16.20 22.55 19.33
N GLY A 52 -15.02 23.12 19.11
CA GLY A 52 -14.04 23.34 20.15
C GLY A 52 -12.80 22.44 20.06
N PHE A 53 -12.04 22.37 21.16
CA PHE A 53 -10.72 21.76 21.20
C PHE A 53 -10.70 20.29 20.75
N TYR A 54 -11.61 19.47 21.22
CA TYR A 54 -11.66 18.05 20.84
C TYR A 54 -12.05 17.82 19.39
N HIS A 55 -12.86 18.70 18.82
CA HIS A 55 -13.14 18.68 17.39
C HIS A 55 -11.89 18.95 16.56
N THR A 56 -11.08 19.93 16.97
CA THR A 56 -9.79 20.19 16.31
C THR A 56 -8.85 19.00 16.40
N LEU A 57 -8.77 18.33 17.56
CA LEU A 57 -7.98 17.10 17.70
C LEU A 57 -8.50 15.99 16.77
N TRP A 58 -9.81 15.84 16.67
CA TRP A 58 -10.43 14.90 15.73
C TRP A 58 -10.06 15.23 14.28
N GLN A 59 -10.12 16.49 13.87
CA GLN A 59 -9.74 16.91 12.51
C GLN A 59 -8.28 16.56 12.19
N ILE A 60 -7.36 16.80 13.13
CA ILE A 60 -5.94 16.46 12.95
C ILE A 60 -5.80 14.93 12.83
N GLN A 61 -6.50 14.17 13.65
CA GLN A 61 -6.49 12.70 13.57
C GLN A 61 -6.99 12.19 12.20
N GLN A 62 -8.01 12.82 11.60
CA GLN A 62 -8.51 12.46 10.27
C GLN A 62 -7.46 12.65 9.16
N VAL A 63 -6.61 13.68 9.27
CA VAL A 63 -5.47 13.86 8.33
C VAL A 63 -4.52 12.66 8.41
N GLY A 64 -4.22 12.17 9.61
CA GLY A 64 -3.40 10.98 9.79
C GLY A 64 -4.05 9.72 9.19
N TRP A 65 -5.34 9.52 9.40
CA TRP A 65 -6.09 8.40 8.80
C TRP A 65 -6.10 8.47 7.27
N ALA A 66 -6.25 9.66 6.69
CA ALA A 66 -6.12 9.84 5.25
C ALA A 66 -4.72 9.44 4.74
N GLY A 67 -3.66 9.78 5.48
CA GLY A 67 -2.30 9.36 5.17
C GLY A 67 -2.13 7.83 5.24
N ILE A 68 -2.68 7.16 6.26
CA ILE A 68 -2.66 5.70 6.37
C ILE A 68 -3.42 5.06 5.19
N GLY A 69 -4.51 5.65 4.75
CA GLY A 69 -5.27 5.20 3.58
C GLY A 69 -4.47 5.18 2.27
N LEU A 70 -3.39 5.97 2.18
CA LEU A 70 -2.52 6.03 1.00
C LEU A 70 -1.41 4.97 0.99
N VAL A 71 -1.26 4.16 2.03
CA VAL A 71 -0.16 3.20 2.18
C VAL A 71 -0.04 2.25 0.99
N ASN A 72 -1.13 1.58 0.61
CA ASN A 72 -1.16 0.67 -0.53
C ASN A 72 -0.91 1.40 -1.86
N THR A 73 -1.44 2.60 -1.99
CA THR A 73 -1.25 3.47 -3.16
C THR A 73 0.23 3.81 -3.35
N VAL A 74 0.89 4.26 -2.30
CA VAL A 74 2.31 4.61 -2.32
C VAL A 74 3.17 3.37 -2.58
N LEU A 75 2.89 2.26 -1.89
CA LEU A 75 3.60 0.99 -2.08
C LEU A 75 3.59 0.58 -3.57
N ALA A 76 2.41 0.47 -4.18
CA ALA A 76 2.27 0.05 -5.56
C ALA A 76 2.91 1.04 -6.54
N GLY A 77 2.75 2.34 -6.31
CA GLY A 77 3.35 3.39 -7.14
C GLY A 77 4.87 3.32 -7.16
N PHE A 78 5.51 3.10 -6.01
CA PHE A 78 6.98 3.05 -5.93
C PHE A 78 7.58 1.69 -6.31
N ILE A 79 6.84 0.59 -6.20
CA ILE A 79 7.22 -0.67 -6.87
C ILE A 79 7.24 -0.46 -8.37
N ALA A 80 6.19 0.12 -8.96
CA ALA A 80 6.12 0.39 -10.40
C ALA A 80 7.21 1.36 -10.86
N TYR A 81 7.49 2.41 -10.07
CA TYR A 81 8.60 3.32 -10.31
C TYR A 81 9.96 2.60 -10.37
N SER A 82 10.22 1.72 -9.43
CA SER A 82 11.48 0.96 -9.37
C SER A 82 11.70 0.07 -10.62
N ILE A 83 10.62 -0.34 -11.31
CA ILE A 83 10.69 -1.22 -12.49
C ILE A 83 10.83 -0.42 -13.79
N ALA A 84 10.06 0.67 -13.95
CA ALA A 84 9.94 1.39 -15.23
C ALA A 84 9.97 2.92 -15.11
N GLU A 85 10.42 3.44 -13.95
CA GLU A 85 10.62 4.84 -13.65
C GLU A 85 9.32 5.69 -13.66
N LYS A 86 9.45 7.00 -13.92
CA LYS A 86 8.35 7.98 -13.83
C LYS A 86 7.07 7.57 -14.58
N PRO A 87 7.10 7.02 -15.80
CA PRO A 87 5.87 6.69 -16.53
C PRO A 87 5.00 5.62 -15.86
N ALA A 88 5.59 4.80 -14.98
CA ALA A 88 4.85 3.73 -14.30
C ALA A 88 4.18 4.17 -12.99
N ILE A 89 4.58 5.30 -12.42
CA ILE A 89 4.07 5.76 -11.11
C ILE A 89 2.56 5.88 -11.13
N GLY A 90 2.00 6.59 -12.11
CA GLY A 90 0.56 6.87 -12.18
C GLY A 90 -0.29 5.59 -12.19
N ALA A 91 0.07 4.64 -13.05
CA ALA A 91 -0.61 3.34 -13.13
C ALA A 91 -0.45 2.53 -11.83
N GLY A 92 0.74 2.57 -11.21
CA GLY A 92 0.99 1.94 -9.92
C GLY A 92 0.15 2.54 -8.80
N LEU A 93 0.07 3.88 -8.69
CA LEU A 93 -0.77 4.58 -7.72
C LEU A 93 -2.25 4.21 -7.89
N ILE A 94 -2.76 4.20 -9.12
CA ILE A 94 -4.14 3.80 -9.43
C ILE A 94 -4.37 2.35 -9.00
N GLY A 95 -3.45 1.44 -9.31
CA GLY A 95 -3.56 0.04 -8.92
C GLY A 95 -3.57 -0.16 -7.40
N GLY A 96 -2.74 0.57 -6.67
CA GLY A 96 -2.74 0.56 -5.20
C GLY A 96 -4.02 1.14 -4.59
N ALA A 97 -4.60 2.17 -5.21
CA ALA A 97 -5.90 2.71 -4.80
C ALA A 97 -7.03 1.70 -5.05
N ILE A 98 -7.01 0.99 -6.18
CA ILE A 98 -7.95 -0.10 -6.48
C ILE A 98 -7.83 -1.20 -5.41
N ALA A 99 -6.61 -1.63 -5.08
CA ALA A 99 -6.36 -2.65 -4.06
C ALA A 99 -6.91 -2.25 -2.67
N SER A 100 -6.86 -0.95 -2.32
CA SER A 100 -7.47 -0.43 -1.10
C SER A 100 -9.00 -0.44 -1.17
N ASN A 101 -9.58 0.06 -2.27
CA ASN A 101 -11.03 0.20 -2.44
C ASN A 101 -11.75 -1.16 -2.50
N TYR A 102 -11.14 -2.15 -3.12
CA TYR A 102 -11.70 -3.51 -3.23
C TYR A 102 -11.26 -4.45 -2.11
N GLN A 103 -10.62 -3.91 -1.07
CA GLN A 103 -10.16 -4.70 0.08
C GLN A 103 -9.20 -5.84 -0.29
N GLU A 104 -8.41 -5.67 -1.35
CA GLU A 104 -7.40 -6.64 -1.77
C GLU A 104 -6.14 -6.58 -0.87
N GLY A 105 -6.02 -5.52 -0.09
CA GLY A 105 -4.99 -5.31 0.92
C GLY A 105 -3.58 -5.10 0.35
N PHE A 106 -2.60 -5.40 1.18
CA PHE A 106 -1.18 -5.26 0.84
C PHE A 106 -0.76 -6.13 -0.35
N LEU A 107 -1.26 -7.37 -0.42
CA LEU A 107 -0.95 -8.29 -1.53
C LEU A 107 -1.45 -7.75 -2.87
N GLY A 108 -2.67 -7.21 -2.90
CA GLY A 108 -3.20 -6.55 -4.08
C GLY A 108 -2.34 -5.36 -4.53
N ALA A 109 -1.90 -4.53 -3.59
CA ALA A 109 -1.02 -3.40 -3.88
C ALA A 109 0.33 -3.83 -4.47
N VAL A 110 0.95 -4.89 -3.93
CA VAL A 110 2.20 -5.44 -4.46
C VAL A 110 2.01 -5.94 -5.90
N ILE A 111 0.97 -6.75 -6.14
CA ILE A 111 0.66 -7.28 -7.48
C ILE A 111 0.39 -6.13 -8.47
N ALA A 112 -0.39 -5.13 -8.06
CA ALA A 112 -0.68 -3.96 -8.89
C ALA A 112 0.59 -3.18 -9.26
N GLY A 113 1.50 -2.98 -8.31
CA GLY A 113 2.78 -2.31 -8.54
C GLY A 113 3.66 -3.04 -9.56
N PHE A 114 3.79 -4.36 -9.43
CA PHE A 114 4.52 -5.18 -10.39
C PHE A 114 3.85 -5.17 -11.76
N LEU A 115 2.54 -5.33 -11.82
CA LEU A 115 1.78 -5.33 -13.06
C LEU A 115 1.93 -4.00 -13.80
N ALA A 116 1.79 -2.86 -13.12
CA ALA A 116 1.99 -1.53 -13.69
C ALA A 116 3.40 -1.36 -14.23
N GLY A 117 4.42 -1.68 -13.43
CA GLY A 117 5.82 -1.52 -13.80
C GLY A 117 6.20 -2.37 -15.01
N TYR A 118 5.87 -3.66 -15.00
CA TYR A 118 6.20 -4.55 -16.10
C TYR A 118 5.41 -4.22 -17.39
N THR A 119 4.16 -3.77 -17.26
CA THR A 119 3.38 -3.32 -18.43
C THR A 119 4.04 -2.12 -19.10
N VAL A 120 4.45 -1.11 -18.33
CA VAL A 120 5.16 0.07 -18.88
C VAL A 120 6.50 -0.33 -19.50
N ARG A 121 7.24 -1.21 -18.82
CA ARG A 121 8.52 -1.74 -19.36
C ARG A 121 8.31 -2.49 -20.68
N TRP A 122 7.25 -3.27 -20.77
CA TRP A 122 6.87 -3.98 -21.99
C TRP A 122 6.47 -2.99 -23.11
N CYS A 123 5.65 -1.98 -22.80
CA CYS A 123 5.27 -0.93 -23.76
C CYS A 123 6.50 -0.21 -24.33
N LYS A 124 7.43 0.23 -23.47
CA LYS A 124 8.67 0.88 -23.91
C LYS A 124 9.52 0.01 -24.86
N LYS A 125 9.48 -1.30 -24.68
CA LYS A 125 10.26 -2.24 -25.48
C LYS A 125 9.59 -2.59 -26.82
N THR A 126 8.26 -2.61 -26.84
CA THR A 126 7.47 -3.13 -27.98
C THR A 126 7.08 -2.02 -28.97
N PHE A 127 6.78 -0.82 -28.47
CA PHE A 127 6.35 0.28 -29.32
C PHE A 127 7.54 1.12 -29.79
N ASN A 128 8.01 0.87 -31.02
CA ASN A 128 8.99 1.71 -31.69
C ASN A 128 8.25 2.83 -32.46
N LEU A 129 8.10 3.99 -31.83
CA LEU A 129 7.46 5.15 -32.45
C LEU A 129 8.46 5.99 -33.25
N PRO A 130 8.01 6.66 -34.35
CA PRO A 130 8.80 7.67 -35.03
C PRO A 130 9.27 8.77 -34.08
N GLU A 131 10.41 9.41 -34.37
CA GLU A 131 11.03 10.44 -33.53
C GLU A 131 10.07 11.54 -33.07
N SER A 132 9.14 11.96 -33.96
CA SER A 132 8.12 12.98 -33.66
C SER A 132 7.16 12.57 -32.56
N PHE A 133 6.99 11.30 -32.26
CA PHE A 133 6.07 10.79 -31.23
C PHE A 133 6.75 10.15 -30.02
N GLN A 134 8.09 10.09 -30.01
CA GLN A 134 8.85 9.47 -28.91
C GLN A 134 8.59 10.15 -27.56
N SER A 135 8.38 11.47 -27.54
CA SER A 135 8.07 12.21 -26.31
C SER A 135 6.69 11.88 -25.75
N MET A 136 5.74 11.43 -26.56
CA MET A 136 4.40 11.03 -26.10
C MET A 136 4.39 9.65 -25.47
N MET A 137 5.38 8.82 -25.74
CA MET A 137 5.48 7.45 -25.22
C MET A 137 5.44 7.42 -23.68
N PRO A 138 6.31 8.13 -22.95
CA PRO A 138 6.32 8.11 -21.50
C PRO A 138 5.18 8.92 -20.87
N LEU A 139 4.63 9.92 -21.57
CA LEU A 139 3.65 10.84 -21.03
C LEU A 139 2.20 10.35 -21.16
N VAL A 140 1.88 9.70 -22.27
CA VAL A 140 0.49 9.35 -22.62
C VAL A 140 0.35 7.85 -22.87
N ILE A 141 1.13 7.29 -23.79
CA ILE A 141 0.91 5.93 -24.29
C ILE A 141 1.17 4.88 -23.21
N SER A 142 2.34 4.91 -22.59
CA SER A 142 2.69 3.91 -21.56
C SER A 142 1.80 3.99 -20.33
N PRO A 143 1.48 5.18 -19.73
CA PRO A 143 0.56 5.27 -18.61
C PRO A 143 -0.86 4.82 -18.98
N PHE A 144 -1.35 5.15 -20.17
CA PHE A 144 -2.69 4.72 -20.62
C PHE A 144 -2.80 3.20 -20.69
N PHE A 145 -1.87 2.53 -21.41
CA PHE A 145 -1.88 1.08 -21.50
C PHE A 145 -1.70 0.40 -20.15
N ALA A 146 -0.80 0.90 -19.32
CA ALA A 146 -0.60 0.34 -17.97
C ALA A 146 -1.85 0.48 -17.10
N THR A 147 -2.52 1.64 -17.15
CA THR A 147 -3.77 1.84 -16.40
C THR A 147 -4.90 0.97 -16.93
N ALA A 148 -5.02 0.80 -18.26
CA ALA A 148 -6.00 -0.10 -18.86
C ALA A 148 -5.80 -1.56 -18.44
N VAL A 149 -4.55 -2.04 -18.43
CA VAL A 149 -4.21 -3.38 -17.95
C VAL A 149 -4.54 -3.52 -16.46
N ILE A 150 -4.21 -2.53 -15.64
CA ILE A 150 -4.56 -2.50 -14.21
C ILE A 150 -6.09 -2.58 -14.03
N ALA A 151 -6.86 -1.79 -14.77
CA ALA A 151 -8.32 -1.79 -14.67
C ALA A 151 -8.92 -3.16 -15.00
N LEU A 152 -8.41 -3.82 -16.05
CA LEU A 152 -8.89 -5.15 -16.43
C LEU A 152 -8.43 -6.24 -15.45
N VAL A 153 -7.15 -6.27 -15.13
CA VAL A 153 -6.57 -7.37 -14.34
C VAL A 153 -6.96 -7.24 -12.87
N MET A 154 -6.72 -6.07 -12.25
CA MET A 154 -7.04 -5.86 -10.83
C MET A 154 -8.53 -5.63 -10.62
N GLY A 155 -9.17 -4.79 -11.45
CA GLY A 155 -10.58 -4.43 -11.28
C GLY A 155 -11.56 -5.54 -11.63
N VAL A 156 -11.23 -6.44 -12.57
CA VAL A 156 -12.15 -7.47 -13.06
C VAL A 156 -11.70 -8.88 -12.71
N ILE A 157 -10.45 -9.23 -13.00
CA ILE A 157 -9.97 -10.62 -12.90
C ILE A 157 -9.56 -10.97 -11.47
N LEU A 158 -8.73 -10.15 -10.84
CA LEU A 158 -8.11 -10.43 -9.55
C LEU A 158 -8.89 -9.87 -8.35
N ASN A 159 -9.84 -8.98 -8.55
CA ASN A 159 -10.62 -8.37 -7.47
C ASN A 159 -11.21 -9.43 -6.53
N THR A 160 -12.02 -10.37 -7.07
CA THR A 160 -12.67 -11.39 -6.25
C THR A 160 -11.68 -12.32 -5.53
N PRO A 161 -10.70 -12.96 -6.21
CA PRO A 161 -9.78 -13.86 -5.52
C PRO A 161 -8.88 -13.16 -4.50
N LEU A 162 -8.42 -11.93 -4.77
CA LEU A 162 -7.56 -11.21 -3.84
C LEU A 162 -8.33 -10.69 -2.62
N SER A 163 -9.53 -10.16 -2.81
CA SER A 163 -10.37 -9.72 -1.70
C SER A 163 -10.81 -10.89 -0.81
N MET A 164 -11.12 -12.05 -1.40
CA MET A 164 -11.41 -13.27 -0.64
C MET A 164 -10.20 -13.75 0.17
N LEU A 165 -9.01 -13.75 -0.42
CA LEU A 165 -7.77 -14.11 0.26
C LEU A 165 -7.48 -13.16 1.43
N ASN A 166 -7.57 -11.87 1.21
CA ASN A 166 -7.35 -10.85 2.24
C ASN A 166 -8.37 -10.98 3.38
N THR A 167 -9.65 -11.17 3.04
CA THR A 167 -10.72 -11.39 4.03
C THR A 167 -10.50 -12.68 4.82
N ALA A 168 -10.06 -13.75 4.17
CA ALA A 168 -9.74 -15.01 4.85
C ALA A 168 -8.58 -14.84 5.84
N LEU A 169 -7.52 -14.11 5.47
CA LEU A 169 -6.39 -13.81 6.35
C LEU A 169 -6.85 -12.98 7.56
N ILE A 170 -7.65 -11.93 7.33
CA ILE A 170 -8.18 -11.09 8.42
C ILE A 170 -9.09 -11.91 9.35
N SER A 171 -9.97 -12.75 8.80
CA SER A 171 -10.87 -13.59 9.59
C SER A 171 -10.11 -14.63 10.40
N TRP A 172 -9.06 -15.21 9.84
CA TRP A 172 -8.17 -16.15 10.53
C TRP A 172 -7.47 -15.48 11.72
N ILE A 173 -6.89 -14.28 11.54
CA ILE A 173 -6.27 -13.51 12.62
C ILE A 173 -7.31 -13.16 13.70
N ARG A 174 -8.50 -12.69 13.31
CA ARG A 174 -9.58 -12.37 14.27
C ARG A 174 -10.04 -13.59 15.07
N THR A 175 -10.14 -14.75 14.44
CA THR A 175 -10.50 -16.01 15.11
C THR A 175 -9.45 -16.40 16.14
N MET A 176 -8.18 -16.31 15.80
CA MET A 176 -7.07 -16.57 16.73
C MET A 176 -7.07 -15.60 17.91
N THR A 177 -7.42 -14.34 17.69
CA THR A 177 -7.49 -13.33 18.75
C THR A 177 -8.67 -13.57 19.71
N LYS A 178 -9.82 -14.04 19.20
CA LYS A 178 -11.03 -14.28 19.99
C LYS A 178 -11.00 -15.59 20.79
N SER A 179 -10.34 -16.62 20.29
CA SER A 179 -10.35 -17.95 20.92
C SER A 179 -9.51 -18.07 22.19
N GLY A 180 -8.86 -16.99 22.64
CA GLY A 180 -8.05 -16.97 23.88
C GLY A 180 -6.88 -17.95 23.89
N THR A 181 -6.82 -18.81 22.88
CA THR A 181 -5.84 -19.90 22.77
C THR A 181 -4.57 -19.32 22.14
N ASN A 182 -3.60 -19.03 22.99
CA ASN A 182 -2.26 -18.63 22.61
C ASN A 182 -2.09 -17.22 22.00
N GLN A 183 -2.40 -16.20 22.76
CA GLN A 183 -1.91 -14.84 22.48
C GLN A 183 -0.39 -14.80 22.22
N VAL A 184 0.36 -15.69 22.88
CA VAL A 184 1.81 -15.88 22.67
C VAL A 184 2.10 -16.42 21.28
N LEU A 185 1.36 -17.43 20.80
CA LEU A 185 1.55 -17.97 19.45
C LEU A 185 1.20 -16.91 18.38
N LEU A 186 0.11 -16.17 18.58
CA LEU A 186 -0.27 -15.07 17.69
C LEU A 186 0.82 -13.98 17.68
N ALA A 187 1.34 -13.60 18.85
CA ALA A 187 2.43 -12.64 18.95
C ALA A 187 3.72 -13.11 18.26
N ILE A 188 4.05 -14.41 18.38
CA ILE A 188 5.19 -15.02 17.68
C ILE A 188 4.99 -14.98 16.17
N ILE A 189 3.81 -15.37 15.68
CA ILE A 189 3.51 -15.36 14.22
C ILE A 189 3.56 -13.93 13.67
N LEU A 190 2.86 -12.99 14.31
CA LEU A 190 2.86 -11.59 13.88
C LEU A 190 4.26 -10.97 14.00
N GLY A 191 4.98 -11.26 15.08
CA GLY A 191 6.36 -10.82 15.26
C GLY A 191 7.31 -11.38 14.21
N ALA A 192 7.16 -12.66 13.84
CA ALA A 192 7.93 -13.29 12.77
C ALA A 192 7.58 -12.70 11.39
N MET A 193 6.31 -12.44 11.12
CA MET A 193 5.88 -11.77 9.88
C MET A 193 6.48 -10.36 9.78
N ILE A 194 6.37 -9.57 10.83
CA ILE A 194 6.97 -8.21 10.89
C ILE A 194 8.49 -8.28 10.78
N GLY A 195 9.13 -9.21 11.48
CA GLY A 195 10.58 -9.39 11.45
C GLY A 195 11.11 -9.84 10.09
N SER A 196 10.35 -10.66 9.34
CA SER A 196 10.73 -11.06 7.98
C SER A 196 10.52 -9.94 6.95
N ASP A 197 9.53 -9.08 7.16
CA ASP A 197 9.23 -7.95 6.26
C ASP A 197 10.19 -6.77 6.46
N MET A 198 10.68 -6.55 7.66
CA MET A 198 11.54 -5.39 7.96
C MET A 198 12.98 -5.51 7.47
N GLY A 199 13.35 -6.56 6.74
CA GLY A 199 14.73 -6.69 6.24
C GLY A 199 15.75 -6.64 7.39
N GLY A 200 15.49 -7.38 8.46
CA GLY A 200 16.30 -7.42 9.66
C GLY A 200 17.75 -7.88 9.42
N PRO A 201 18.59 -7.88 10.45
CA PRO A 201 20.06 -8.07 10.36
C PRO A 201 20.49 -9.40 9.71
N ILE A 202 19.59 -10.35 9.53
CA ILE A 202 19.85 -11.64 8.88
C ILE A 202 20.21 -11.48 7.38
N ASN A 203 19.91 -10.36 6.76
CA ASN A 203 20.17 -10.12 5.34
C ASN A 203 21.45 -9.32 5.06
N LYS A 204 22.26 -9.05 6.09
CA LYS A 204 23.54 -8.35 6.00
C LYS A 204 24.76 -9.21 6.44
N ALA A 205 24.52 -10.51 6.69
CA ALA A 205 25.60 -11.45 6.93
C ALA A 205 26.00 -12.19 5.64
#